data_e9b4fa32681077854f58d002707006ae
#
_entry.id   e9b4fa32681077854f58d002707006ae
#
_cell.length_a   1.000
_cell.length_b   1.000
_cell.length_c   1.000
_cell.angle_alpha   90.00
_cell.angle_beta   90.00
_cell.angle_gamma   90.00
#
_symmetry.space_group_name_H-M   'P 1'
#
loop_
_entity.id
_entity.type
_entity.pdbx_description
1 polymer ?
#
loop_
_entity_poly.entity_id
_entity_poly.type
_entity_poly.pdbx_seq_one_letter_code
_entity_poly.pdbx_strand_id
1 'polypeptide(L)'
;MKSLKILVAAIVFGVTSVTAQAETRVTFKSAKTSSSYYQMSVQLAEAMKKGSNGEVIITVEESQGSVQNVKEAAKRSGNYVFTTPPVLVKLAQKGKAMFKDKTNPKFDEIRALFPIPSLTMHFVVRADSGITDFAGLEGKTILIGKGSFGAKEGAKYLKLFDLKDKVKLAGAELNAAVAALKNKQIDGFVTAGSYPAPNVIEAAASVGISVISLNDEQIKQTKRTRLVIPAGTYSGVDQDTVTTSLPVVAHTTTEMSDDTAYLLTKTYWSQKESLGKDTAWWNGVTPKMLENVYGKLHPGALKYYDEINADVPAGLR
;
A
#
# COMPACT_ATOMS: atom_id res chain seq x y z
N MET A 1 41.43 77.72 -6.87
CA MET A 1 41.74 76.29 -7.08
C MET A 1 40.83 75.48 -6.09
N LYS A 2 39.73 74.94 -6.56
CA LYS A 2 38.79 74.12 -5.72
C LYS A 2 39.02 72.67 -6.09
N SER A 3 39.53 71.89 -5.19
CA SER A 3 39.73 70.42 -5.34
C SER A 3 38.40 69.67 -5.11
N LEU A 4 37.97 68.99 -6.18
CA LEU A 4 36.80 68.13 -6.19
C LEU A 4 37.20 66.75 -5.66
N LYS A 5 36.66 66.34 -4.48
CA LYS A 5 36.85 64.97 -3.94
C LYS A 5 35.77 64.09 -4.52
N ILE A 6 36.17 63.15 -5.36
CA ILE A 6 35.32 62.09 -5.89
C ILE A 6 35.21 60.98 -4.84
N LEU A 7 34.03 60.76 -4.31
CA LEU A 7 33.71 59.65 -3.40
C LEU A 7 33.28 58.45 -4.23
N VAL A 8 34.13 57.43 -4.32
CA VAL A 8 33.80 56.16 -4.99
C VAL A 8 33.07 55.26 -3.97
N ALA A 9 31.76 55.10 -4.13
CA ALA A 9 30.98 54.16 -3.36
C ALA A 9 31.11 52.77 -4.01
N ALA A 10 31.82 51.84 -3.37
CA ALA A 10 31.89 50.45 -3.78
C ALA A 10 30.59 49.73 -3.37
N ILE A 11 29.73 49.44 -4.36
CA ILE A 11 28.55 48.59 -4.16
C ILE A 11 29.01 47.15 -4.17
N VAL A 12 29.06 46.51 -2.99
CA VAL A 12 29.31 45.08 -2.85
C VAL A 12 28.00 44.35 -3.20
N PHE A 13 27.90 43.81 -4.41
CA PHE A 13 26.83 42.86 -4.76
C PHE A 13 27.14 41.53 -4.04
N GLY A 14 26.42 41.28 -2.94
CA GLY A 14 26.39 39.97 -2.31
C GLY A 14 25.67 38.98 -3.22
N VAL A 15 26.41 38.16 -3.95
CA VAL A 15 25.85 37.01 -4.67
C VAL A 15 25.43 35.97 -3.63
N THR A 16 24.18 36.00 -3.23
CA THR A 16 23.58 34.86 -2.49
C THR A 16 23.48 33.68 -3.48
N SER A 17 24.43 32.77 -3.36
CA SER A 17 24.37 31.49 -4.07
C SER A 17 23.15 30.72 -3.52
N VAL A 18 22.06 30.77 -4.24
CA VAL A 18 20.94 29.82 -4.03
C VAL A 18 21.48 28.47 -4.50
N THR A 19 21.95 27.65 -3.56
CA THR A 19 22.25 26.25 -3.85
C THR A 19 20.92 25.58 -4.23
N ALA A 20 20.71 25.35 -5.51
CA ALA A 20 19.62 24.51 -5.98
C ALA A 20 19.83 23.13 -5.36
N GLN A 21 18.99 22.77 -4.39
CA GLN A 21 19.01 21.45 -3.79
C GLN A 21 18.62 20.44 -4.88
N ALA A 22 19.47 19.45 -5.12
CA ALA A 22 19.22 18.46 -6.17
C ALA A 22 17.96 17.66 -5.85
N GLU A 23 17.02 17.58 -6.79
CA GLU A 23 15.81 16.80 -6.64
C GLU A 23 16.13 15.31 -6.49
N THR A 24 15.62 14.69 -5.43
CA THR A 24 15.64 13.24 -5.23
C THR A 24 14.43 12.63 -5.89
N ARG A 25 14.62 12.05 -7.09
CA ARG A 25 13.54 11.39 -7.84
C ARG A 25 13.41 9.94 -7.42
N VAL A 26 12.17 9.53 -7.10
CA VAL A 26 11.82 8.21 -6.61
C VAL A 26 10.69 7.63 -7.44
N THR A 27 10.82 6.39 -7.88
CA THR A 27 9.70 5.62 -8.45
C THR A 27 9.00 4.86 -7.35
N PHE A 28 7.69 5.06 -7.20
CA PHE A 28 6.86 4.37 -6.21
C PHE A 28 5.88 3.42 -6.89
N LYS A 29 6.14 2.12 -6.81
CA LYS A 29 5.31 1.08 -7.41
C LYS A 29 4.17 0.71 -6.48
N SER A 30 2.94 0.84 -6.95
CA SER A 30 1.75 0.75 -6.13
C SER A 30 0.86 -0.46 -6.47
N ALA A 31 -0.32 -0.21 -7.03
CA ALA A 31 -1.30 -1.21 -7.41
C ALA A 31 -2.16 -0.67 -8.57
N LYS A 32 -3.32 -1.27 -8.85
CA LYS A 32 -4.28 -0.76 -9.84
C LYS A 32 -4.84 0.60 -9.41
N THR A 33 -5.10 1.47 -10.38
CA THR A 33 -5.63 2.83 -10.14
C THR A 33 -6.93 2.86 -9.33
N SER A 34 -7.76 1.81 -9.44
CA SER A 34 -8.99 1.64 -8.66
C SER A 34 -8.78 1.20 -7.20
N SER A 35 -7.53 0.96 -6.78
CA SER A 35 -7.23 0.49 -5.43
C SER A 35 -6.90 1.65 -4.47
N SER A 36 -7.18 1.44 -3.18
CA SER A 36 -6.76 2.37 -2.11
C SER A 36 -5.25 2.60 -2.09
N TYR A 37 -4.44 1.59 -2.41
CA TYR A 37 -2.97 1.74 -2.43
C TYR A 37 -2.46 2.66 -3.53
N TYR A 38 -3.13 2.72 -4.68
CA TYR A 38 -2.77 3.71 -5.70
C TYR A 38 -3.06 5.14 -5.19
N GLN A 39 -4.24 5.35 -4.62
CA GLN A 39 -4.60 6.65 -4.04
C GLN A 39 -3.68 7.05 -2.89
N MET A 40 -3.33 6.11 -2.00
CA MET A 40 -2.33 6.34 -0.95
C MET A 40 -0.98 6.75 -1.50
N SER A 41 -0.54 6.14 -2.59
CA SER A 41 0.74 6.47 -3.22
C SER A 41 0.74 7.88 -3.82
N VAL A 42 -0.40 8.32 -4.38
CA VAL A 42 -0.57 9.69 -4.85
C VAL A 42 -0.54 10.68 -3.69
N GLN A 43 -1.31 10.43 -2.63
CA GLN A 43 -1.30 11.26 -1.42
C GLN A 43 0.11 11.33 -0.79
N LEU A 44 0.80 10.19 -0.77
CA LEU A 44 2.17 10.13 -0.26
C LEU A 44 3.13 10.95 -1.13
N ALA A 45 2.99 10.90 -2.47
CA ALA A 45 3.82 11.68 -3.38
C ALA A 45 3.67 13.19 -3.14
N GLU A 46 2.43 13.65 -2.96
CA GLU A 46 2.15 15.06 -2.65
C GLU A 46 2.68 15.45 -1.26
N ALA A 47 2.43 14.62 -0.24
CA ALA A 47 2.92 14.86 1.11
C ALA A 47 4.46 14.89 1.17
N MET A 48 5.13 13.98 0.48
CA MET A 48 6.59 13.95 0.39
C MET A 48 7.14 15.20 -0.29
N LYS A 49 6.57 15.62 -1.41
CA LYS A 49 6.96 16.84 -2.10
C LYS A 49 6.81 18.07 -1.20
N LYS A 50 5.66 18.18 -0.51
CA LYS A 50 5.38 19.28 0.41
C LYS A 50 6.32 19.26 1.62
N GLY A 51 6.47 18.10 2.26
CA GLY A 51 7.25 17.95 3.49
C GLY A 51 8.76 18.09 3.30
N SER A 52 9.25 17.90 2.07
CA SER A 52 10.65 18.10 1.69
C SER A 52 10.92 19.43 0.98
N ASN A 53 9.95 20.37 0.95
CA ASN A 53 10.07 21.62 0.19
C ASN A 53 10.45 21.40 -1.30
N GLY A 54 9.98 20.32 -1.90
CA GLY A 54 10.23 19.97 -3.29
C GLY A 54 11.50 19.16 -3.54
N GLU A 55 12.27 18.81 -2.52
CA GLU A 55 13.48 17.98 -2.67
C GLU A 55 13.13 16.55 -3.11
N VAL A 56 12.03 15.98 -2.59
CA VAL A 56 11.56 14.63 -2.95
C VAL A 56 10.44 14.71 -4.00
N ILE A 57 10.69 14.10 -5.16
CA ILE A 57 9.70 13.97 -6.24
C ILE A 57 9.42 12.48 -6.47
N ILE A 58 8.19 12.06 -6.19
CA ILE A 58 7.75 10.68 -6.37
C ILE A 58 6.93 10.55 -7.66
N THR A 59 7.35 9.63 -8.53
CA THR A 59 6.55 9.15 -9.67
C THR A 59 5.82 7.88 -9.26
N VAL A 60 4.49 7.94 -9.23
CA VAL A 60 3.64 6.76 -8.90
C VAL A 60 3.46 5.91 -10.14
N GLU A 61 3.84 4.63 -10.05
CA GLU A 61 3.62 3.64 -11.11
C GLU A 61 2.50 2.67 -10.74
N GLU A 62 1.58 2.44 -11.67
CA GLU A 62 0.57 1.39 -11.57
C GLU A 62 1.19 -0.01 -11.64
N SER A 63 0.58 -0.99 -10.99
CA SER A 63 0.93 -2.40 -11.13
C SER A 63 -0.30 -3.32 -10.91
N GLN A 64 -0.09 -4.62 -11.10
CA GLN A 64 -1.08 -5.62 -10.69
C GLN A 64 -1.16 -5.80 -9.15
N GLY A 65 -0.27 -5.14 -8.40
CA GLY A 65 -0.18 -5.17 -6.94
C GLY A 65 1.06 -5.88 -6.42
N SER A 66 1.05 -6.17 -5.14
CA SER A 66 2.21 -6.55 -4.32
C SER A 66 3.08 -7.70 -4.87
N VAL A 67 2.49 -8.69 -5.55
CA VAL A 67 3.26 -9.82 -6.11
C VAL A 67 4.16 -9.35 -7.27
N GLN A 68 3.62 -8.48 -8.15
CA GLN A 68 4.42 -7.87 -9.22
C GLN A 68 5.50 -6.97 -8.63
N ASN A 69 5.15 -6.16 -7.64
CA ASN A 69 6.07 -5.22 -7.01
C ASN A 69 7.33 -5.91 -6.47
N VAL A 70 7.15 -7.01 -5.72
CA VAL A 70 8.28 -7.82 -5.21
C VAL A 70 9.10 -8.43 -6.36
N LYS A 71 8.47 -8.95 -7.42
CA LYS A 71 9.21 -9.52 -8.56
C LYS A 71 10.03 -8.48 -9.29
N GLU A 72 9.53 -7.26 -9.40
CA GLU A 72 10.22 -6.16 -10.06
C GLU A 72 11.41 -5.64 -9.24
N ALA A 73 11.40 -5.76 -7.91
CA ALA A 73 12.52 -5.38 -7.06
C ALA A 73 13.84 -6.07 -7.49
N ALA A 74 13.77 -7.29 -8.03
CA ALA A 74 14.95 -8.00 -8.56
C ALA A 74 15.47 -7.45 -9.90
N LYS A 75 14.76 -6.50 -10.53
CA LYS A 75 15.09 -5.95 -11.86
C LYS A 75 15.26 -4.44 -11.86
N ARG A 76 14.81 -3.79 -10.80
CA ARG A 76 14.87 -2.33 -10.63
C ARG A 76 16.14 -1.95 -9.88
N SER A 77 16.64 -0.76 -10.17
CA SER A 77 17.82 -0.18 -9.54
C SER A 77 17.51 1.21 -9.00
N GLY A 78 18.39 1.70 -8.13
CA GLY A 78 18.34 3.07 -7.60
C GLY A 78 17.14 3.32 -6.69
N ASN A 79 16.50 4.49 -6.86
CA ASN A 79 15.44 4.96 -5.99
C ASN A 79 14.07 4.32 -6.33
N TYR A 80 13.99 3.01 -6.20
CA TYR A 80 12.76 2.23 -6.39
C TYR A 80 12.14 1.90 -5.05
N VAL A 81 10.91 2.37 -4.82
CA VAL A 81 10.07 2.05 -3.65
C VAL A 81 8.84 1.27 -4.10
N PHE A 82 8.42 0.32 -3.32
CA PHE A 82 7.23 -0.47 -3.61
C PHE A 82 6.49 -0.91 -2.35
N THR A 83 5.18 -1.08 -2.48
CA THR A 83 4.33 -1.54 -1.37
C THR A 83 4.09 -3.04 -1.44
N THR A 84 4.18 -3.71 -0.30
CA THR A 84 3.83 -5.14 -0.19
C THR A 84 3.60 -5.56 1.26
N PRO A 85 2.74 -6.56 1.52
CA PRO A 85 2.78 -7.27 2.79
C PRO A 85 4.13 -7.94 3.03
N PRO A 86 4.73 -7.81 4.24
CA PRO A 86 6.05 -8.39 4.56
C PRO A 86 6.14 -9.90 4.31
N VAL A 87 5.03 -10.61 4.40
CA VAL A 87 4.97 -12.04 4.10
C VAL A 87 5.38 -12.35 2.66
N LEU A 88 5.16 -11.46 1.69
CA LEU A 88 5.58 -11.69 0.31
C LEU A 88 7.10 -11.55 0.14
N VAL A 89 7.72 -10.61 0.85
CA VAL A 89 9.20 -10.52 0.91
C VAL A 89 9.77 -11.82 1.47
N LYS A 90 9.22 -12.31 2.60
CA LYS A 90 9.62 -13.59 3.18
C LYS A 90 9.50 -14.77 2.22
N LEU A 91 8.42 -14.84 1.45
CA LEU A 91 8.19 -15.90 0.47
C LEU A 91 9.16 -15.80 -0.71
N ALA A 92 9.47 -14.59 -1.18
CA ALA A 92 10.41 -14.36 -2.26
C ALA A 92 11.83 -14.77 -1.88
N GLN A 93 12.32 -14.32 -0.71
CA GLN A 93 13.64 -14.67 -0.19
C GLN A 93 13.80 -16.18 0.07
N LYS A 94 12.71 -16.86 0.45
CA LYS A 94 12.71 -18.32 0.68
C LYS A 94 12.39 -19.15 -0.56
N GLY A 95 12.16 -18.52 -1.72
CA GLY A 95 11.77 -19.22 -2.94
C GLY A 95 10.50 -20.07 -2.79
N LYS A 96 9.48 -19.58 -2.07
CA LYS A 96 8.27 -20.34 -1.77
C LYS A 96 7.02 -19.78 -2.46
N ALA A 97 5.99 -20.60 -2.56
CA ALA A 97 4.69 -20.28 -3.15
C ALA A 97 4.84 -19.72 -4.58
N MET A 98 4.35 -18.51 -4.85
CA MET A 98 4.42 -17.86 -6.18
C MET A 98 5.85 -17.50 -6.64
N PHE A 99 6.86 -17.72 -5.80
CA PHE A 99 8.28 -17.49 -6.10
C PHE A 99 9.08 -18.79 -6.23
N LYS A 100 8.45 -19.99 -6.14
CA LYS A 100 9.13 -21.30 -6.11
C LYS A 100 10.14 -21.50 -7.25
N ASP A 101 9.75 -21.11 -8.48
CA ASP A 101 10.61 -21.29 -9.68
C ASP A 101 11.15 -19.93 -10.17
N LYS A 102 11.21 -18.95 -9.29
CA LYS A 102 11.57 -17.54 -9.58
C LYS A 102 12.45 -16.97 -8.49
N THR A 103 13.30 -17.81 -7.92
CA THR A 103 14.30 -17.37 -6.94
C THR A 103 15.26 -16.38 -7.60
N ASN A 104 15.61 -15.33 -6.86
CA ASN A 104 16.61 -14.35 -7.29
C ASN A 104 17.33 -13.85 -6.05
N PRO A 105 18.67 -13.89 -6.01
CA PRO A 105 19.45 -13.40 -4.87
C PRO A 105 19.18 -11.92 -4.53
N LYS A 106 18.78 -11.12 -5.51
CA LYS A 106 18.36 -9.72 -5.27
C LYS A 106 17.16 -9.55 -4.34
N PHE A 107 16.38 -10.60 -4.10
CA PHE A 107 15.34 -10.54 -3.08
C PHE A 107 15.91 -10.38 -1.66
N ASP A 108 17.13 -10.84 -1.42
CA ASP A 108 17.82 -10.67 -0.14
C ASP A 108 18.30 -9.22 0.08
N GLU A 109 18.32 -8.41 -0.98
CA GLU A 109 18.62 -6.97 -0.93
C GLU A 109 17.41 -6.10 -0.55
N ILE A 110 16.20 -6.67 -0.48
CA ILE A 110 15.00 -5.91 -0.11
C ILE A 110 15.12 -5.42 1.34
N ARG A 111 14.82 -4.13 1.53
CA ARG A 111 14.84 -3.43 2.82
C ARG A 111 13.53 -2.70 3.06
N ALA A 112 13.07 -2.69 4.30
CA ALA A 112 11.88 -1.95 4.70
C ALA A 112 12.23 -0.48 4.98
N LEU A 113 11.32 0.42 4.65
CA LEU A 113 11.40 1.84 4.98
C LEU A 113 10.44 2.19 6.13
N PHE A 114 9.16 2.07 5.90
CA PHE A 114 8.13 2.42 6.88
C PHE A 114 6.82 1.65 6.64
N PRO A 115 6.06 1.37 7.71
CA PRO A 115 4.72 0.80 7.59
C PRO A 115 3.75 1.82 6.98
N ILE A 116 2.78 1.32 6.24
CA ILE A 116 1.66 2.08 5.68
C ILE A 116 0.34 1.44 6.12
N PRO A 117 -0.83 2.03 5.83
CA PRO A 117 -2.12 1.45 6.22
C PRO A 117 -2.26 -0.01 5.83
N SER A 118 -2.77 -0.82 6.75
CA SER A 118 -2.91 -2.26 6.57
C SER A 118 -3.90 -2.61 5.46
N LEU A 119 -3.65 -3.72 4.79
CA LEU A 119 -4.55 -4.31 3.82
C LEU A 119 -5.74 -4.95 4.54
N THR A 120 -6.94 -4.70 4.06
CA THR A 120 -8.21 -5.26 4.55
C THR A 120 -8.85 -6.05 3.43
N MET A 121 -9.34 -7.25 3.73
CA MET A 121 -10.04 -8.09 2.75
C MET A 121 -11.51 -7.68 2.66
N HIS A 122 -12.03 -7.60 1.43
CA HIS A 122 -13.44 -7.35 1.17
C HIS A 122 -13.96 -8.42 0.21
N PHE A 123 -15.06 -9.07 0.61
CA PHE A 123 -15.86 -9.91 -0.28
C PHE A 123 -17.16 -9.17 -0.54
N VAL A 124 -17.25 -8.56 -1.70
CA VAL A 124 -18.34 -7.65 -2.08
C VAL A 124 -19.29 -8.36 -3.02
N VAL A 125 -20.58 -8.32 -2.71
CA VAL A 125 -21.66 -8.88 -3.55
C VAL A 125 -22.72 -7.83 -3.77
N ARG A 126 -23.56 -8.01 -4.78
CA ARG A 126 -24.73 -7.13 -4.99
C ARG A 126 -25.71 -7.28 -3.83
N ALA A 127 -26.28 -6.18 -3.36
CA ALA A 127 -27.28 -6.19 -2.30
C ALA A 127 -28.54 -7.01 -2.68
N ASP A 128 -28.94 -6.97 -3.97
CA ASP A 128 -30.09 -7.71 -4.51
C ASP A 128 -29.79 -9.21 -4.80
N SER A 129 -28.59 -9.70 -4.50
CA SER A 129 -28.21 -11.11 -4.74
C SER A 129 -28.75 -12.08 -3.70
N GLY A 130 -29.17 -11.59 -2.53
CA GLY A 130 -29.55 -12.41 -1.39
C GLY A 130 -28.40 -13.17 -0.72
N ILE A 131 -27.14 -12.88 -1.11
CA ILE A 131 -25.94 -13.51 -0.52
C ILE A 131 -25.60 -12.79 0.78
N THR A 132 -25.64 -13.50 1.90
CA THR A 132 -25.37 -12.94 3.23
C THR A 132 -24.10 -13.49 3.86
N ASP A 133 -23.61 -14.63 3.39
CA ASP A 133 -22.44 -15.33 3.92
C ASP A 133 -21.63 -16.02 2.82
N PHE A 134 -20.54 -16.67 3.22
CA PHE A 134 -19.67 -17.39 2.29
C PHE A 134 -20.35 -18.61 1.64
N ALA A 135 -21.28 -19.29 2.32
CA ALA A 135 -21.97 -20.44 1.74
C ALA A 135 -22.84 -20.02 0.55
N GLY A 136 -23.44 -18.83 0.59
CA GLY A 136 -24.20 -18.24 -0.51
C GLY A 136 -23.39 -17.96 -1.79
N LEU A 137 -22.07 -18.08 -1.75
CA LEU A 137 -21.21 -17.95 -2.94
C LEU A 137 -21.19 -19.21 -3.81
N GLU A 138 -21.72 -20.34 -3.35
CA GLU A 138 -21.77 -21.58 -4.15
C GLU A 138 -22.54 -21.36 -5.45
N GLY A 139 -21.95 -21.77 -6.59
CA GLY A 139 -22.49 -21.58 -7.94
C GLY A 139 -22.33 -20.18 -8.53
N LYS A 140 -21.88 -19.20 -7.75
CA LYS A 140 -21.75 -17.78 -8.16
C LYS A 140 -20.47 -17.51 -8.94
N THR A 141 -20.50 -16.43 -9.69
CA THR A 141 -19.33 -15.92 -10.45
C THR A 141 -18.69 -14.76 -9.69
N ILE A 142 -17.45 -14.96 -9.24
CA ILE A 142 -16.71 -13.99 -8.42
C ILE A 142 -15.44 -13.55 -9.14
N LEU A 143 -15.23 -12.23 -9.23
CA LEU A 143 -14.00 -11.64 -9.74
C LEU A 143 -13.02 -11.41 -8.58
N ILE A 144 -11.86 -12.06 -8.64
CA ILE A 144 -10.83 -11.93 -7.58
C ILE A 144 -9.65 -11.02 -7.97
N GLY A 145 -9.68 -10.39 -9.16
CA GLY A 145 -8.64 -9.46 -9.64
C GLY A 145 -7.34 -10.17 -10.04
N LYS A 146 -7.29 -10.73 -11.25
CA LYS A 146 -6.17 -11.49 -11.79
C LYS A 146 -4.82 -10.79 -11.54
N GLY A 147 -3.83 -11.53 -11.03
CA GLY A 147 -2.46 -11.05 -10.82
C GLY A 147 -2.20 -10.34 -9.49
N SER A 148 -3.23 -9.90 -8.77
CA SER A 148 -3.11 -9.20 -7.49
C SER A 148 -2.80 -10.13 -6.31
N PHE A 149 -2.31 -9.56 -5.21
CA PHE A 149 -2.22 -10.29 -3.94
C PHE A 149 -3.62 -10.62 -3.41
N GLY A 150 -4.58 -9.70 -3.56
CA GLY A 150 -5.99 -9.93 -3.21
C GLY A 150 -6.58 -11.16 -3.88
N ALA A 151 -6.25 -11.41 -5.15
CA ALA A 151 -6.63 -12.64 -5.85
C ALA A 151 -6.09 -13.89 -5.16
N LYS A 152 -4.85 -13.87 -4.68
CA LYS A 152 -4.23 -15.00 -3.97
C LYS A 152 -4.86 -15.24 -2.60
N GLU A 153 -5.07 -14.19 -1.83
CA GLU A 153 -5.76 -14.31 -0.53
C GLU A 153 -7.22 -14.70 -0.69
N GLY A 154 -7.96 -14.11 -1.64
CA GLY A 154 -9.35 -14.48 -1.93
C GLY A 154 -9.48 -15.96 -2.32
N ALA A 155 -8.65 -16.43 -3.24
CA ALA A 155 -8.63 -17.84 -3.63
C ALA A 155 -8.26 -18.76 -2.44
N LYS A 156 -7.36 -18.32 -1.55
CA LYS A 156 -7.03 -19.04 -0.32
C LYS A 156 -8.25 -19.15 0.60
N TYR A 157 -9.02 -18.06 0.77
CA TYR A 157 -10.22 -18.05 1.62
C TYR A 157 -11.29 -18.97 1.04
N LEU A 158 -11.56 -18.90 -0.26
CA LEU A 158 -12.49 -19.83 -0.91
C LEU A 158 -12.08 -21.29 -0.69
N LYS A 159 -10.76 -21.60 -0.75
CA LYS A 159 -10.27 -22.95 -0.44
C LYS A 159 -10.46 -23.32 1.04
N LEU A 160 -10.18 -22.40 1.99
CA LEU A 160 -10.32 -22.67 3.42
C LEU A 160 -11.76 -22.92 3.83
N PHE A 161 -12.71 -22.34 3.08
CA PHE A 161 -14.16 -22.44 3.36
C PHE A 161 -14.87 -23.46 2.44
N ASP A 162 -14.11 -24.39 1.83
CA ASP A 162 -14.60 -25.47 0.94
C ASP A 162 -15.39 -24.98 -0.28
N LEU A 163 -15.06 -23.78 -0.78
CA LEU A 163 -15.70 -23.13 -1.93
C LEU A 163 -14.85 -23.11 -3.21
N LYS A 164 -13.62 -23.65 -3.18
CA LYS A 164 -12.64 -23.52 -4.26
C LYS A 164 -13.19 -23.97 -5.62
N ASP A 165 -13.87 -25.13 -5.67
CA ASP A 165 -14.38 -25.72 -6.90
C ASP A 165 -15.89 -25.49 -7.07
N LYS A 166 -16.50 -24.75 -6.16
CA LYS A 166 -17.92 -24.43 -6.14
C LYS A 166 -18.23 -23.00 -6.62
N VAL A 167 -17.21 -22.13 -6.70
CA VAL A 167 -17.31 -20.76 -7.16
C VAL A 167 -16.65 -20.61 -8.52
N LYS A 168 -17.31 -19.96 -9.46
CA LYS A 168 -16.76 -19.63 -10.77
C LYS A 168 -15.89 -18.38 -10.66
N LEU A 169 -14.61 -18.48 -11.00
CA LEU A 169 -13.69 -17.34 -10.94
C LEU A 169 -13.65 -16.60 -12.29
N ALA A 170 -14.06 -15.33 -12.30
CA ALA A 170 -13.92 -14.47 -13.47
C ALA A 170 -12.43 -14.08 -13.66
N GLY A 171 -11.92 -14.27 -14.87
CA GLY A 171 -10.51 -14.09 -15.24
C GLY A 171 -10.11 -12.64 -15.57
N ALA A 172 -10.79 -11.63 -15.02
CA ALA A 172 -10.55 -10.21 -15.31
C ALA A 172 -9.68 -9.54 -14.21
N GLU A 173 -9.14 -8.38 -14.56
CA GLU A 173 -8.42 -7.52 -13.62
C GLU A 173 -9.39 -6.78 -12.69
N LEU A 174 -8.89 -6.31 -11.53
CA LEU A 174 -9.72 -5.69 -10.50
C LEU A 174 -10.43 -4.41 -10.96
N ASN A 175 -9.83 -3.63 -11.87
CA ASN A 175 -10.45 -2.41 -12.40
C ASN A 175 -11.72 -2.66 -13.22
N ALA A 176 -11.96 -3.88 -13.70
CA ALA A 176 -13.20 -4.26 -14.38
C ALA A 176 -14.33 -4.64 -13.39
N ALA A 177 -14.06 -4.78 -12.10
CA ALA A 177 -14.98 -5.37 -11.15
C ALA A 177 -16.31 -4.61 -11.01
N VAL A 178 -16.26 -3.28 -10.87
CA VAL A 178 -17.47 -2.46 -10.65
C VAL A 178 -18.37 -2.49 -11.88
N ALA A 179 -17.79 -2.31 -13.08
CA ALA A 179 -18.53 -2.38 -14.34
C ALA A 179 -19.15 -3.78 -14.55
N ALA A 180 -18.39 -4.84 -14.30
CA ALA A 180 -18.88 -6.22 -14.41
C ALA A 180 -20.01 -6.53 -13.40
N LEU A 181 -19.89 -6.01 -12.17
CA LEU A 181 -20.93 -6.15 -11.14
C LEU A 181 -22.23 -5.41 -11.57
N LYS A 182 -22.09 -4.17 -12.05
CA LYS A 182 -23.19 -3.35 -12.55
C LYS A 182 -23.91 -4.02 -13.72
N ASN A 183 -23.17 -4.61 -14.64
CA ASN A 183 -23.70 -5.29 -15.81
C ASN A 183 -24.16 -6.73 -15.54
N LYS A 184 -24.19 -7.17 -14.27
CA LYS A 184 -24.58 -8.54 -13.87
C LYS A 184 -23.75 -9.66 -14.52
N GLN A 185 -22.52 -9.34 -14.94
CA GLN A 185 -21.57 -10.32 -15.51
C GLN A 185 -20.89 -11.15 -14.38
N ILE A 186 -20.89 -10.61 -13.18
CA ILE A 186 -20.40 -11.27 -11.95
C ILE A 186 -21.43 -11.03 -10.82
N ASP A 187 -21.45 -11.95 -9.85
CA ASP A 187 -22.29 -11.84 -8.65
C ASP A 187 -21.59 -11.06 -7.55
N GLY A 188 -20.26 -11.02 -7.57
CA GLY A 188 -19.44 -10.32 -6.59
C GLY A 188 -17.96 -10.19 -7.02
N PHE A 189 -17.22 -9.47 -6.20
CA PHE A 189 -15.76 -9.37 -6.38
C PHE A 189 -15.04 -9.37 -5.03
N VAL A 190 -13.75 -9.73 -5.08
CA VAL A 190 -12.86 -9.67 -3.94
C VAL A 190 -11.83 -8.57 -4.17
N THR A 191 -11.67 -7.69 -3.19
CA THR A 191 -10.61 -6.69 -3.20
C THR A 191 -9.83 -6.71 -1.88
N ALA A 192 -8.55 -6.36 -1.97
CA ALA A 192 -7.64 -6.29 -0.85
C ALA A 192 -6.98 -4.90 -0.85
N GLY A 193 -7.49 -4.04 0.00
CA GLY A 193 -7.04 -2.66 0.15
C GLY A 193 -7.47 -2.12 1.49
N SER A 194 -6.93 -0.99 1.94
CA SER A 194 -7.43 -0.37 3.17
C SER A 194 -8.86 0.13 2.98
N TYR A 195 -9.63 0.18 4.05
CA TYR A 195 -10.98 0.72 4.03
C TYR A 195 -11.01 2.19 4.50
N PRO A 196 -11.90 3.01 3.93
CA PRO A 196 -12.82 2.70 2.84
C PRO A 196 -12.09 2.49 1.50
N ALA A 197 -12.45 1.45 0.75
CA ALA A 197 -11.83 1.12 -0.52
C ALA A 197 -12.57 1.78 -1.69
N PRO A 198 -11.88 2.48 -2.62
CA PRO A 198 -12.52 3.26 -3.69
C PRO A 198 -13.46 2.47 -4.58
N ASN A 199 -13.04 1.28 -5.01
CA ASN A 199 -13.87 0.40 -5.83
C ASN A 199 -15.10 -0.15 -5.08
N VAL A 200 -15.04 -0.26 -3.75
CA VAL A 200 -16.19 -0.65 -2.92
C VAL A 200 -17.15 0.53 -2.75
N ILE A 201 -16.61 1.77 -2.55
CA ILE A 201 -17.41 3.01 -2.57
C ILE A 201 -18.16 3.15 -3.89
N GLU A 202 -17.44 2.99 -5.02
CA GLU A 202 -18.02 3.08 -6.37
C GLU A 202 -19.10 2.02 -6.59
N ALA A 203 -18.89 0.77 -6.18
CA ALA A 203 -19.88 -0.29 -6.29
C ALA A 203 -21.11 0.01 -5.42
N ALA A 204 -20.92 0.47 -4.18
CA ALA A 204 -22.00 0.85 -3.27
C ALA A 204 -22.89 1.94 -3.87
N ALA A 205 -22.28 2.98 -4.46
CA ALA A 205 -22.99 4.09 -5.09
C ALA A 205 -23.69 3.68 -6.41
N SER A 206 -23.17 2.68 -7.13
CA SER A 206 -23.65 2.33 -8.48
C SER A 206 -24.78 1.32 -8.49
N VAL A 207 -24.74 0.30 -7.60
CA VAL A 207 -25.67 -0.86 -7.67
C VAL A 207 -26.20 -1.29 -6.31
N GLY A 208 -25.70 -0.73 -5.20
CA GLY A 208 -25.91 -1.25 -3.87
C GLY A 208 -25.16 -2.57 -3.65
N ILE A 209 -24.56 -2.71 -2.49
CA ILE A 209 -23.74 -3.87 -2.15
C ILE A 209 -24.02 -4.39 -0.75
N SER A 210 -23.61 -5.62 -0.53
CA SER A 210 -23.31 -6.17 0.80
C SER A 210 -21.85 -6.57 0.84
N VAL A 211 -21.22 -6.46 2.01
CA VAL A 211 -19.87 -6.96 2.26
C VAL A 211 -19.97 -8.14 3.21
N ILE A 212 -19.51 -9.31 2.77
CA ILE A 212 -19.67 -10.55 3.52
C ILE A 212 -18.77 -10.55 4.75
N SER A 213 -19.36 -10.73 5.93
CA SER A 213 -18.61 -10.92 7.18
C SER A 213 -18.06 -12.33 7.31
N LEU A 214 -16.87 -12.46 7.91
CA LEU A 214 -16.34 -13.73 8.38
C LEU A 214 -16.81 -14.00 9.81
N ASN A 215 -17.13 -15.25 10.10
CA ASN A 215 -17.33 -15.68 11.47
C ASN A 215 -15.99 -15.98 12.18
N ASP A 216 -16.02 -16.21 13.50
CA ASP A 216 -14.79 -16.37 14.29
C ASP A 216 -13.98 -17.61 13.89
N GLU A 217 -14.63 -18.70 13.48
CA GLU A 217 -13.94 -19.91 12.99
C GLU A 217 -13.24 -19.62 11.65
N GLN A 218 -13.90 -18.91 10.74
CA GLN A 218 -13.29 -18.49 9.46
C GLN A 218 -12.09 -17.56 9.69
N ILE A 219 -12.21 -16.60 10.61
CA ILE A 219 -11.07 -15.74 11.00
C ILE A 219 -9.88 -16.59 11.46
N LYS A 220 -10.12 -17.53 12.38
CA LYS A 220 -9.09 -18.42 12.91
C LYS A 220 -8.41 -19.26 11.83
N GLN A 221 -9.18 -19.81 10.89
CA GLN A 221 -8.65 -20.59 9.76
C GLN A 221 -7.74 -19.76 8.86
N THR A 222 -8.01 -18.47 8.66
CA THR A 222 -7.18 -17.62 7.82
C THR A 222 -5.80 -17.36 8.41
N LYS A 223 -5.63 -17.44 9.73
CA LYS A 223 -4.43 -17.03 10.48
C LYS A 223 -4.05 -15.57 10.20
N ARG A 224 -5.06 -14.70 10.09
CA ARG A 224 -4.92 -13.26 9.89
C ARG A 224 -5.48 -12.50 11.08
N THR A 225 -5.10 -11.24 11.22
CA THR A 225 -5.63 -10.37 12.27
C THR A 225 -7.10 -10.05 11.97
N ARG A 226 -7.97 -10.26 12.94
CA ARG A 226 -9.36 -9.84 12.90
C ARG A 226 -9.46 -8.32 12.81
N LEU A 227 -10.33 -7.84 11.96
CA LEU A 227 -10.63 -6.41 11.81
C LEU A 227 -12.13 -6.24 11.63
N VAL A 228 -12.66 -5.12 12.12
CA VAL A 228 -14.05 -4.70 11.90
C VAL A 228 -14.05 -3.46 11.04
N ILE A 229 -14.79 -3.50 9.92
CA ILE A 229 -15.14 -2.31 9.15
C ILE A 229 -16.45 -1.80 9.74
N PRO A 230 -16.50 -0.57 10.29
CA PRO A 230 -17.70 -0.05 10.93
C PRO A 230 -18.89 0.05 9.97
N ALA A 231 -20.07 -0.12 10.50
CA ALA A 231 -21.34 0.18 9.83
C ALA A 231 -21.31 1.61 9.24
N GLY A 232 -21.93 1.80 8.09
CA GLY A 232 -21.96 3.11 7.41
C GLY A 232 -20.66 3.50 6.70
N THR A 233 -19.60 2.67 6.75
CA THR A 233 -18.36 2.92 5.96
C THR A 233 -18.65 2.94 4.46
N TYR A 234 -19.57 2.12 4.00
CA TYR A 234 -20.06 2.09 2.62
C TYR A 234 -21.56 2.33 2.60
N SER A 235 -22.04 3.11 1.64
CA SER A 235 -23.47 3.42 1.50
C SER A 235 -24.31 2.14 1.39
N GLY A 236 -25.34 2.01 2.22
CA GLY A 236 -26.22 0.84 2.27
C GLY A 236 -25.66 -0.39 2.99
N VAL A 237 -24.47 -0.27 3.63
CA VAL A 237 -23.91 -1.31 4.50
C VAL A 237 -24.06 -0.84 5.96
N ASP A 238 -25.21 -1.15 6.56
CA ASP A 238 -25.63 -0.61 7.85
C ASP A 238 -25.26 -1.50 9.05
N GLN A 239 -24.45 -2.54 8.80
CA GLN A 239 -23.92 -3.45 9.82
C GLN A 239 -22.40 -3.46 9.79
N ASP A 240 -21.80 -3.69 10.95
CA ASP A 240 -20.38 -3.94 11.06
C ASP A 240 -19.98 -5.14 10.20
N THR A 241 -18.91 -5.02 9.44
CA THR A 241 -18.35 -6.11 8.65
C THR A 241 -17.10 -6.66 9.32
N VAL A 242 -17.18 -7.89 9.82
CA VAL A 242 -16.01 -8.60 10.35
C VAL A 242 -15.19 -9.17 9.21
N THR A 243 -13.91 -8.83 9.18
CA THR A 243 -12.97 -9.28 8.14
C THR A 243 -11.56 -9.45 8.71
N THR A 244 -10.59 -9.53 7.83
CA THR A 244 -9.19 -9.71 8.20
C THR A 244 -8.30 -8.61 7.67
N SER A 245 -7.20 -8.40 8.38
CA SER A 245 -6.16 -7.43 8.05
C SER A 245 -4.78 -8.07 7.94
N LEU A 246 -3.94 -7.47 7.11
CA LEU A 246 -2.51 -7.77 6.99
C LEU A 246 -1.71 -6.47 6.98
N PRO A 247 -0.54 -6.45 7.65
CA PRO A 247 0.36 -5.32 7.58
C PRO A 247 0.87 -5.12 6.14
N VAL A 248 1.10 -3.87 5.78
CA VAL A 248 1.75 -3.48 4.52
C VAL A 248 2.86 -2.49 4.83
N VAL A 249 3.95 -2.60 4.10
CA VAL A 249 5.16 -1.82 4.31
C VAL A 249 5.65 -1.29 2.96
N ALA A 250 6.15 -0.07 2.95
CA ALA A 250 6.95 0.46 1.87
C ALA A 250 8.36 -0.11 1.96
N HIS A 251 8.81 -0.72 0.88
CA HIS A 251 10.12 -1.35 0.76
C HIS A 251 10.93 -0.72 -0.36
N THR A 252 12.23 -0.87 -0.25
CA THR A 252 13.23 -0.57 -1.30
C THR A 252 14.26 -1.68 -1.35
N THR A 253 15.41 -1.45 -1.96
CA THR A 253 16.56 -2.36 -1.96
C THR A 253 17.81 -1.65 -1.42
N THR A 254 18.87 -2.41 -1.17
CA THR A 254 20.18 -1.88 -0.75
C THR A 254 20.82 -0.96 -1.79
N GLU A 255 20.30 -0.87 -3.00
CA GLU A 255 20.78 0.06 -4.04
C GLU A 255 20.36 1.52 -3.80
N MET A 256 19.32 1.76 -2.97
CA MET A 256 18.98 3.12 -2.52
C MET A 256 20.07 3.62 -1.56
N SER A 257 20.47 4.88 -1.67
CA SER A 257 21.41 5.46 -0.72
C SER A 257 20.81 5.63 0.67
N ASP A 258 21.65 5.58 1.71
CA ASP A 258 21.23 5.80 3.10
C ASP A 258 20.61 7.19 3.28
N ASP A 259 21.15 8.21 2.63
CA ASP A 259 20.61 9.57 2.72
C ASP A 259 19.22 9.67 2.09
N THR A 260 18.99 9.04 0.93
CA THR A 260 17.66 8.99 0.31
C THR A 260 16.65 8.25 1.20
N ALA A 261 17.03 7.08 1.72
CA ALA A 261 16.15 6.30 2.58
C ALA A 261 15.82 7.03 3.91
N TYR A 262 16.81 7.71 4.48
CA TYR A 262 16.62 8.56 5.65
C TYR A 262 15.66 9.72 5.34
N LEU A 263 15.91 10.46 4.25
CA LEU A 263 15.06 11.58 3.82
C LEU A 263 13.60 11.14 3.60
N LEU A 264 13.39 10.03 2.89
CA LEU A 264 12.05 9.47 2.67
C LEU A 264 11.36 9.10 3.98
N THR A 265 12.07 8.40 4.87
CA THR A 265 11.49 7.94 6.14
C THR A 265 11.17 9.13 7.05
N LYS A 266 12.06 10.09 7.18
CA LYS A 266 11.87 11.30 7.97
C LYS A 266 10.71 12.15 7.44
N THR A 267 10.68 12.40 6.14
CA THR A 267 9.60 13.17 5.50
C THR A 267 8.24 12.47 5.66
N TYR A 268 8.19 11.16 5.50
CA TYR A 268 6.96 10.38 5.74
C TYR A 268 6.41 10.63 7.13
N TRP A 269 7.21 10.43 8.17
CA TRP A 269 6.74 10.57 9.54
C TRP A 269 6.41 12.02 9.91
N SER A 270 7.12 13.00 9.35
CA SER A 270 6.79 14.43 9.54
C SER A 270 5.43 14.81 8.94
N GLN A 271 5.01 14.15 7.86
CA GLN A 271 3.75 14.39 7.18
C GLN A 271 2.60 13.49 7.65
N LYS A 272 2.86 12.56 8.56
CA LYS A 272 1.92 11.52 8.99
C LYS A 272 0.61 12.09 9.56
N GLU A 273 0.70 13.17 10.36
CA GLU A 273 -0.49 13.82 10.92
C GLU A 273 -1.33 14.50 9.84
N SER A 274 -0.70 15.19 8.88
CA SER A 274 -1.38 15.81 7.75
C SER A 274 -2.10 14.76 6.89
N LEU A 275 -1.42 13.66 6.56
CA LEU A 275 -2.03 12.54 5.84
C LEU A 275 -3.27 11.99 6.57
N GLY A 276 -3.24 11.90 7.91
CA GLY A 276 -4.37 11.45 8.72
C GLY A 276 -5.56 12.39 8.72
N LYS A 277 -5.32 13.70 8.57
CA LYS A 277 -6.39 14.70 8.39
C LYS A 277 -7.05 14.58 7.02
N ASP A 278 -6.27 14.28 5.98
CA ASP A 278 -6.77 14.15 4.62
C ASP A 278 -7.58 12.86 4.43
N THR A 279 -7.13 11.76 5.03
CA THR A 279 -7.81 10.45 4.92
C THR A 279 -7.62 9.59 6.16
N ALA A 280 -8.73 9.10 6.71
CA ALA A 280 -8.77 8.36 7.97
C ALA A 280 -7.89 7.09 8.00
N TRP A 281 -7.65 6.42 6.88
CA TRP A 281 -6.83 5.20 6.85
C TRP A 281 -5.39 5.40 7.36
N TRP A 282 -4.86 6.62 7.32
CA TRP A 282 -3.53 6.93 7.85
C TRP A 282 -3.49 7.00 9.38
N ASN A 283 -4.61 7.25 10.07
CA ASN A 283 -4.63 7.49 11.52
C ASN A 283 -4.11 6.30 12.35
N GLY A 284 -4.37 5.07 11.89
CA GLY A 284 -3.93 3.85 12.57
C GLY A 284 -2.45 3.50 12.39
N VAL A 285 -1.69 4.25 11.57
CA VAL A 285 -0.29 3.94 11.31
C VAL A 285 0.62 4.59 12.35
N THR A 286 1.41 3.77 13.04
CA THR A 286 2.35 4.21 14.08
C THR A 286 3.68 3.46 13.96
N PRO A 287 4.79 3.98 14.54
CA PRO A 287 6.07 3.27 14.57
C PRO A 287 5.99 1.87 15.21
N LYS A 288 5.06 1.61 16.14
CA LYS A 288 4.82 0.29 16.73
C LYS A 288 4.54 -0.79 15.68
N MET A 289 4.01 -0.40 14.51
CA MET A 289 3.78 -1.36 13.41
C MET A 289 5.06 -1.96 12.84
N LEU A 290 6.26 -1.46 13.22
CA LEU A 290 7.54 -2.10 12.90
C LEU A 290 7.62 -3.54 13.42
N GLU A 291 6.92 -3.89 14.49
CA GLU A 291 6.82 -5.27 15.00
C GLU A 291 6.29 -6.27 13.96
N ASN A 292 5.56 -5.79 12.95
CA ASN A 292 4.98 -6.59 11.87
C ASN A 292 5.86 -6.66 10.61
N VAL A 293 7.01 -6.00 10.61
CA VAL A 293 7.95 -6.00 9.47
C VAL A 293 8.74 -7.31 9.47
N TYR A 294 9.07 -7.78 8.27
CA TYR A 294 9.96 -8.92 8.07
C TYR A 294 11.21 -8.49 7.29
N GLY A 295 12.34 -9.05 7.64
CA GLY A 295 13.65 -8.76 7.03
C GLY A 295 14.42 -7.70 7.81
N LYS A 296 15.08 -6.81 7.10
CA LYS A 296 15.87 -5.71 7.66
C LYS A 296 15.27 -4.37 7.27
N LEU A 297 15.39 -3.37 8.15
CA LEU A 297 15.23 -1.98 7.76
C LEU A 297 16.38 -1.56 6.83
N HIS A 298 16.11 -0.57 5.98
CA HIS A 298 17.19 0.13 5.29
C HIS A 298 18.02 0.93 6.30
N PRO A 299 19.37 0.95 6.19
CA PRO A 299 20.19 1.67 7.17
C PRO A 299 19.80 3.14 7.34
N GLY A 300 19.46 3.84 6.25
CA GLY A 300 18.96 5.21 6.33
C GLY A 300 17.63 5.33 7.07
N ALA A 301 16.71 4.38 6.89
CA ALA A 301 15.46 4.35 7.65
C ALA A 301 15.73 4.06 9.13
N LEU A 302 16.61 3.11 9.43
CA LEU A 302 17.00 2.79 10.79
C LEU A 302 17.62 4.00 11.51
N LYS A 303 18.48 4.77 10.83
CA LYS A 303 19.05 6.02 11.35
C LYS A 303 17.95 6.99 11.83
N TYR A 304 16.87 7.14 11.05
CA TYR A 304 15.76 8.00 11.46
C TYR A 304 15.00 7.43 12.67
N TYR A 305 14.73 6.12 12.70
CA TYR A 305 14.06 5.50 13.85
C TYR A 305 14.89 5.61 15.13
N ASP A 306 16.20 5.52 15.04
CA ASP A 306 17.10 5.74 16.17
C ASP A 306 17.09 7.22 16.63
N GLU A 307 17.02 8.19 15.69
CA GLU A 307 16.90 9.63 15.99
C GLU A 307 15.65 9.93 16.83
N ILE A 308 14.52 9.27 16.53
CA ILE A 308 13.26 9.48 17.27
C ILE A 308 13.08 8.51 18.45
N ASN A 309 14.08 7.72 18.80
CA ASN A 309 14.04 6.69 19.84
C ASN A 309 12.86 5.72 19.68
N ALA A 310 12.52 5.33 18.44
CA ALA A 310 11.49 4.34 18.19
C ALA A 310 11.92 2.95 18.68
N ASP A 311 10.96 2.19 19.22
CA ASP A 311 11.18 0.79 19.58
C ASP A 311 11.30 -0.07 18.32
N VAL A 312 12.55 -0.27 17.86
CA VAL A 312 12.86 -1.07 16.67
C VAL A 312 13.20 -2.50 17.10
N PRO A 313 12.42 -3.51 16.69
CA PRO A 313 12.73 -4.91 16.97
C PRO A 313 14.15 -5.28 16.55
N ALA A 314 14.90 -5.97 17.39
CA ALA A 314 16.31 -6.33 17.16
C ALA A 314 16.52 -7.07 15.82
N GLY A 315 15.54 -7.87 15.39
CA GLY A 315 15.60 -8.59 14.11
C GLY A 315 15.59 -7.70 12.87
N LEU A 316 15.21 -6.42 12.99
CA LEU A 316 15.15 -5.47 11.87
C LEU A 316 16.43 -4.65 11.69
N ARG A 317 17.33 -4.69 12.66
CA ARG A 317 18.63 -4.00 12.67
C ARG A 317 19.69 -4.68 11.81
#